data_e6fed7a208c50be0197d1dcd4bec00b0
#
_entry.id   e6fed7a208c50be0197d1dcd4bec00b0
#
_cell.length_a   1.000
_cell.length_b   1.000
_cell.length_c   1.000
_cell.angle_alpha   90.00
_cell.angle_beta   90.00
_cell.angle_gamma   90.00
#
_symmetry.space_group_name_H-M   'P 1'
#
loop_
_entity.id
_entity.type
_entity.pdbx_description
1 polymer ?
#
loop_
_entity_poly.entity_id
_entity_poly.type
_entity_poly.pdbx_seq_one_letter_code
_entity_poly.pdbx_strand_id
1 'polypeptide(L)'
;MVNTKSEKSNNKKTVFILCLLIIVLFALETSFLSNITKIEGVKLGLYNTFIIFTIKNIKLKYGYILAIVKIISSLFIASTLFLYSFLGGILSVSAMVIAERLFKEKIGFIGIGIIGAFVYNTTVYVIAFISLSSAAVFYNIPTVLFLSVLYGAITGSLAFVLTKYNVFRLGYGEENEKK
;
A
#
# COMPACT_ATOMS: atom_id res chain seq x y z
N MET A 1 12.74 -31.93 -3.39
CA MET A 1 12.74 -31.34 -2.01
C MET A 1 13.77 -30.23 -1.77
N VAL A 2 14.57 -29.82 -2.74
CA VAL A 2 15.67 -28.83 -2.60
C VAL A 2 15.21 -27.38 -2.80
N ASN A 3 14.05 -27.15 -3.42
CA ASN A 3 13.64 -25.81 -3.92
C ASN A 3 13.00 -24.88 -2.87
N THR A 4 12.39 -25.42 -1.82
CA THR A 4 11.64 -24.61 -0.85
C THR A 4 12.51 -23.74 0.06
N LYS A 5 13.75 -24.12 0.31
CA LYS A 5 14.69 -23.40 1.20
C LYS A 5 15.31 -22.18 0.49
N SER A 6 15.64 -22.33 -0.80
CA SER A 6 16.16 -21.25 -1.65
C SER A 6 15.08 -20.19 -1.91
N GLU A 7 13.86 -20.59 -2.24
CA GLU A 7 12.73 -19.70 -2.45
C GLU A 7 12.37 -18.89 -1.19
N LYS A 8 12.38 -19.55 -0.02
CA LYS A 8 12.13 -18.89 1.26
C LYS A 8 13.21 -17.87 1.63
N SER A 9 14.47 -18.13 1.24
CA SER A 9 15.59 -17.21 1.42
C SER A 9 15.47 -16.00 0.50
N ASN A 10 15.10 -16.21 -0.77
CA ASN A 10 14.94 -15.12 -1.75
C ASN A 10 13.79 -14.19 -1.37
N ASN A 11 12.65 -14.74 -0.97
CA ASN A 11 11.50 -13.97 -0.50
C ASN A 11 11.82 -13.09 0.71
N LYS A 12 12.67 -13.56 1.65
CA LYS A 12 13.10 -12.75 2.79
C LYS A 12 13.98 -11.57 2.37
N LYS A 13 14.93 -11.79 1.46
CA LYS A 13 15.80 -10.73 0.92
C LYS A 13 14.95 -9.68 0.18
N THR A 14 14.01 -10.11 -0.65
CA THR A 14 13.09 -9.22 -1.37
C THR A 14 12.25 -8.38 -0.39
N VAL A 15 11.66 -9.00 0.63
CA VAL A 15 10.89 -8.28 1.65
C VAL A 15 11.75 -7.25 2.39
N PHE A 16 13.00 -7.58 2.71
CA PHE A 16 13.92 -6.63 3.34
C PHE A 16 14.20 -5.41 2.45
N ILE A 17 14.47 -5.63 1.16
CA ILE A 17 14.66 -4.53 0.19
C ILE A 17 13.39 -3.68 0.09
N LEU A 18 12.22 -4.32 0.03
CA LEU A 18 10.94 -3.62 -0.02
C LEU A 18 10.67 -2.78 1.24
N CYS A 19 11.08 -3.26 2.43
CA CYS A 19 11.01 -2.48 3.65
C CYS A 19 11.83 -1.19 3.56
N LEU A 20 13.06 -1.26 3.06
CA LEU A 20 13.92 -0.07 2.87
C LEU A 20 13.30 0.90 1.86
N LEU A 21 12.80 0.39 0.73
CA LEU A 21 12.15 1.22 -0.28
C LEU A 21 10.89 1.92 0.25
N ILE A 22 10.09 1.25 1.09
CA ILE A 22 8.92 1.87 1.72
C ILE A 22 9.32 3.04 2.63
N ILE A 23 10.37 2.88 3.42
CA ILE A 23 10.87 3.96 4.30
C ILE A 23 11.29 5.17 3.46
N VAL A 24 12.09 4.94 2.42
CA VAL A 24 12.56 6.00 1.52
C VAL A 24 11.41 6.68 0.80
N LEU A 25 10.49 5.91 0.20
CA LEU A 25 9.33 6.48 -0.50
C LEU A 25 8.40 7.24 0.45
N PHE A 26 8.18 6.72 1.64
CA PHE A 26 7.35 7.41 2.63
C PHE A 26 7.99 8.75 3.06
N ALA A 27 9.31 8.78 3.24
CA ALA A 27 10.05 10.01 3.54
C ALA A 27 9.96 11.02 2.39
N LEU A 28 10.18 10.57 1.15
CA LEU A 28 10.07 11.41 -0.04
C LEU A 28 8.65 11.93 -0.24
N GLU A 29 7.64 11.08 -0.08
CA GLU A 29 6.24 11.47 -0.22
C GLU A 29 5.84 12.49 0.84
N THR A 30 6.31 12.34 2.07
CA THR A 30 6.01 13.27 3.15
C THR A 30 6.75 14.60 2.98
N SER A 31 7.99 14.60 2.47
CA SER A 31 8.80 15.82 2.32
C SER A 31 8.48 16.59 1.03
N PHE A 32 8.17 15.91 -0.06
CA PHE A 32 8.07 16.54 -1.39
C PHE A 32 6.62 16.75 -1.84
N LEU A 33 5.77 15.72 -1.71
CA LEU A 33 4.41 15.78 -2.22
C LEU A 33 3.44 16.54 -1.30
N SER A 34 3.72 16.65 -0.01
CA SER A 34 2.93 17.50 0.90
C SER A 34 2.93 18.97 0.47
N ASN A 35 3.98 19.42 -0.22
CA ASN A 35 4.10 20.78 -0.73
C ASN A 35 3.39 20.99 -2.08
N ILE A 36 3.13 19.92 -2.83
CA ILE A 36 2.51 19.99 -4.17
C ILE A 36 1.00 19.83 -4.08
N THR A 37 0.52 18.92 -3.25
CA THR A 37 -0.91 18.74 -3.01
C THR A 37 -1.35 19.67 -1.88
N LYS A 38 -1.85 20.85 -2.24
CA LYS A 38 -2.42 21.83 -1.26
C LYS A 38 -3.64 21.30 -0.49
N ILE A 39 -4.07 20.07 -0.76
CA ILE A 39 -5.16 19.40 -0.05
C ILE A 39 -4.53 18.61 1.10
N GLU A 40 -4.59 19.17 2.30
CA GLU A 40 -4.12 18.51 3.52
C GLU A 40 -4.80 17.14 3.69
N GLY A 41 -3.98 16.12 3.92
CA GLY A 41 -4.45 14.76 4.21
C GLY A 41 -4.52 13.79 3.02
N VAL A 42 -4.46 14.27 1.77
CA VAL A 42 -4.45 13.39 0.60
C VAL A 42 -3.01 13.02 0.24
N LYS A 43 -2.66 11.73 0.40
CA LYS A 43 -1.36 11.20 0.01
C LYS A 43 -1.52 10.25 -1.18
N LEU A 44 -0.58 10.31 -2.12
CA LEU A 44 -0.52 9.41 -3.28
C LEU A 44 -0.41 7.95 -2.86
N GLY A 45 0.27 7.69 -1.73
CA GLY A 45 0.44 6.36 -1.20
C GLY A 45 1.30 5.47 -2.08
N LEU A 46 2.35 6.01 -2.71
CA LEU A 46 3.27 5.26 -3.58
C LEU A 46 3.84 4.01 -2.91
N TYR A 47 4.05 4.05 -1.60
CA TYR A 47 4.47 2.89 -0.82
C TYR A 47 3.46 1.73 -0.86
N ASN A 48 2.16 2.00 -1.11
CA ASN A 48 1.15 0.96 -1.27
C ASN A 48 1.43 0.05 -2.47
N THR A 49 2.12 0.55 -3.50
CA THR A 49 2.58 -0.25 -4.64
C THR A 49 3.34 -1.51 -4.19
N PHE A 50 4.24 -1.36 -3.21
CA PHE A 50 5.02 -2.48 -2.69
C PHE A 50 4.20 -3.41 -1.80
N ILE A 51 3.23 -2.87 -1.06
CA ILE A 51 2.30 -3.67 -0.26
C ILE A 51 1.44 -4.54 -1.19
N ILE A 52 0.85 -3.95 -2.24
CA ILE A 52 0.04 -4.66 -3.25
C ILE A 52 0.88 -5.72 -3.95
N PHE A 53 2.09 -5.36 -4.40
CA PHE A 53 3.04 -6.30 -5.02
C PHE A 53 3.30 -7.50 -4.10
N THR A 54 3.54 -7.26 -2.83
CA THR A 54 3.85 -8.31 -1.84
C THR A 54 2.65 -9.21 -1.55
N ILE A 55 1.45 -8.65 -1.43
CA ILE A 55 0.21 -9.39 -1.22
C ILE A 55 -0.04 -10.34 -2.39
N LYS A 56 0.16 -9.87 -3.63
CA LYS A 56 -0.10 -10.65 -4.85
C LYS A 56 0.97 -11.69 -5.16
N ASN A 57 2.25 -11.37 -4.97
CA ASN A 57 3.34 -12.18 -5.51
C ASN A 57 4.13 -12.95 -4.46
N ILE A 58 4.05 -12.58 -3.17
CA ILE A 58 4.85 -13.26 -2.14
C ILE A 58 3.93 -14.02 -1.17
N LYS A 59 3.39 -13.35 -0.19
CA LYS A 59 2.41 -13.89 0.78
C LYS A 59 1.70 -12.77 1.49
N LEU A 60 0.42 -12.96 1.80
CA LEU A 60 -0.43 -12.00 2.50
C LEU A 60 0.18 -11.47 3.81
N LYS A 61 0.86 -12.33 4.58
CA LYS A 61 1.50 -11.95 5.85
C LYS A 61 2.59 -10.89 5.71
N TYR A 62 3.32 -10.89 4.61
CA TYR A 62 4.37 -9.90 4.38
C TYR A 62 3.80 -8.52 4.05
N GLY A 63 2.57 -8.44 3.54
CA GLY A 63 1.85 -7.17 3.39
C GLY A 63 1.66 -6.46 4.73
N TYR A 64 1.30 -7.19 5.79
CA TYR A 64 1.22 -6.62 7.14
C TYR A 64 2.58 -6.18 7.68
N ILE A 65 3.65 -6.94 7.42
CA ILE A 65 5.02 -6.55 7.84
C ILE A 65 5.40 -5.21 7.21
N LEU A 66 5.16 -5.04 5.91
CA LEU A 66 5.44 -3.79 5.20
C LEU A 66 4.58 -2.63 5.73
N ALA A 67 3.31 -2.88 6.05
CA ALA A 67 2.45 -1.89 6.68
C ALA A 67 2.96 -1.46 8.06
N ILE A 68 3.42 -2.40 8.89
CA ILE A 68 4.00 -2.11 10.20
C ILE A 68 5.27 -1.28 10.06
N VAL A 69 6.16 -1.62 9.13
CA VAL A 69 7.37 -0.84 8.84
C VAL A 69 7.02 0.60 8.47
N LYS A 70 6.03 0.80 7.59
CA LYS A 70 5.54 2.14 7.22
C LYS A 70 4.97 2.90 8.42
N ILE A 71 4.19 2.23 9.27
CA ILE A 71 3.61 2.83 10.48
C ILE A 71 4.70 3.28 11.45
N ILE A 72 5.70 2.43 11.69
CA ILE A 72 6.86 2.78 12.53
C ILE A 72 7.62 3.97 11.92
N SER A 73 7.82 3.97 10.61
CA SER A 73 8.47 5.09 9.92
C SER A 73 7.71 6.41 10.10
N SER A 74 6.38 6.37 10.20
CA SER A 74 5.57 7.56 10.43
C SER A 74 5.77 8.21 11.81
N LEU A 75 6.19 7.44 12.82
CA LEU A 75 6.56 7.98 14.13
C LEU A 75 7.78 8.89 14.05
N PHE A 76 8.76 8.52 13.23
CA PHE A 76 10.03 9.25 13.13
C PHE A 76 9.96 10.40 12.12
N ILE A 77 9.20 10.23 11.02
CA ILE A 77 9.19 11.19 9.91
C ILE A 77 8.04 12.19 10.05
N ALA A 78 6.90 11.76 10.57
CA ALA A 78 5.69 12.59 10.66
C ALA A 78 4.86 12.19 11.88
N SER A 79 5.37 12.51 13.08
CA SER A 79 4.76 12.10 14.36
C SER A 79 3.30 12.54 14.52
N THR A 80 2.95 13.73 14.03
CA THR A 80 1.56 14.25 14.04
C THR A 80 0.60 13.42 13.21
N LEU A 81 1.09 12.71 12.20
CA LEU A 81 0.32 11.86 11.31
C LEU A 81 0.31 10.37 11.74
N PHE A 82 0.94 10.05 12.86
CA PHE A 82 1.09 8.67 13.31
C PHE A 82 -0.27 7.98 13.49
N LEU A 83 -1.20 8.60 14.21
CA LEU A 83 -2.51 8.02 14.50
C LEU A 83 -3.29 7.72 13.21
N TYR A 84 -3.27 8.65 12.27
CA TYR A 84 -3.88 8.48 10.94
C TYR A 84 -3.21 7.34 10.15
N SER A 85 -1.88 7.30 10.20
CA SER A 85 -1.09 6.25 9.54
C SER A 85 -1.31 4.88 10.17
N PHE A 86 -1.45 4.82 11.48
CA PHE A 86 -1.68 3.57 12.23
C PHE A 86 -3.03 2.96 11.88
N LEU A 87 -4.12 3.67 12.15
CA LEU A 87 -5.47 3.16 11.91
C LEU A 87 -5.75 2.98 10.41
N GLY A 88 -5.44 4.00 9.60
CA GLY A 88 -5.64 3.93 8.15
C GLY A 88 -4.80 2.84 7.50
N GLY A 89 -3.55 2.67 7.93
CA GLY A 89 -2.65 1.65 7.40
C GLY A 89 -3.11 0.23 7.70
N ILE A 90 -3.47 -0.07 8.96
CA ILE A 90 -3.95 -1.40 9.35
C ILE A 90 -5.26 -1.75 8.64
N LEU A 91 -6.24 -0.84 8.66
CA LEU A 91 -7.54 -1.08 8.03
C LEU A 91 -7.42 -1.23 6.51
N SER A 92 -6.60 -0.40 5.87
CA SER A 92 -6.34 -0.48 4.42
C SER A 92 -5.74 -1.83 4.04
N VAL A 93 -4.66 -2.26 4.71
CA VAL A 93 -4.01 -3.55 4.39
C VAL A 93 -4.93 -4.72 4.73
N SER A 94 -5.69 -4.64 5.82
CA SER A 94 -6.69 -5.67 6.14
C SER A 94 -7.76 -5.79 5.06
N ALA A 95 -8.25 -4.66 4.53
CA ALA A 95 -9.21 -4.64 3.43
C ALA A 95 -8.62 -5.24 2.14
N MET A 96 -7.37 -4.89 1.80
CA MET A 96 -6.66 -5.48 0.65
C MET A 96 -6.52 -7.00 0.80
N VAL A 97 -6.12 -7.48 1.98
CA VAL A 97 -5.94 -8.92 2.26
C VAL A 97 -7.27 -9.66 2.23
N ILE A 98 -8.33 -9.07 2.77
CA ILE A 98 -9.68 -9.64 2.72
C ILE A 98 -10.16 -9.72 1.28
N ALA A 99 -10.01 -8.64 0.50
CA ALA A 99 -10.39 -8.60 -0.90
C ALA A 99 -9.63 -9.67 -1.72
N GLU A 100 -8.32 -9.82 -1.50
CA GLU A 100 -7.53 -10.85 -2.17
C GLU A 100 -7.99 -12.27 -1.79
N ARG A 101 -8.34 -12.51 -0.52
CA ARG A 101 -8.86 -13.82 -0.09
C ARG A 101 -10.23 -14.15 -0.65
N LEU A 102 -11.13 -13.17 -0.73
CA LEU A 102 -12.50 -13.35 -1.18
C LEU A 102 -12.58 -13.51 -2.70
N PHE A 103 -11.87 -12.65 -3.42
CA PHE A 103 -11.95 -12.57 -4.87
C PHE A 103 -10.81 -13.30 -5.58
N LYS A 104 -9.72 -13.62 -4.86
CA LYS A 104 -8.54 -14.32 -5.39
C LYS A 104 -8.08 -13.74 -6.73
N GLU A 105 -8.01 -14.59 -7.77
CA GLU A 105 -7.55 -14.21 -9.10
C GLU A 105 -8.51 -13.26 -9.85
N LYS A 106 -9.77 -13.15 -9.39
CA LYS A 106 -10.78 -12.29 -10.04
C LYS A 106 -10.50 -10.80 -9.83
N ILE A 107 -9.81 -10.43 -8.72
CA ILE A 107 -9.44 -9.06 -8.47
C ILE A 107 -8.00 -8.79 -8.94
N GLY A 108 -7.84 -7.82 -9.85
CA GLY A 108 -6.53 -7.42 -10.36
C GLY A 108 -5.78 -6.51 -9.36
N PHE A 109 -4.52 -6.21 -9.68
CA PHE A 109 -3.68 -5.28 -8.92
C PHE A 109 -4.35 -3.91 -8.73
N ILE A 110 -5.00 -3.40 -9.79
CA ILE A 110 -5.70 -2.12 -9.77
C ILE A 110 -6.86 -2.15 -8.77
N GLY A 111 -7.67 -3.20 -8.78
CA GLY A 111 -8.80 -3.34 -7.87
C GLY A 111 -8.37 -3.35 -6.40
N ILE A 112 -7.30 -4.07 -6.06
CA ILE A 112 -6.72 -4.07 -4.71
C ILE A 112 -6.19 -2.69 -4.35
N GLY A 113 -5.53 -2.01 -5.29
CA GLY A 113 -5.04 -0.65 -5.09
C GLY A 113 -6.16 0.34 -4.75
N ILE A 114 -7.26 0.29 -5.50
CA ILE A 114 -8.44 1.13 -5.27
C ILE A 114 -9.06 0.85 -3.89
N ILE A 115 -9.28 -0.42 -3.53
CA ILE A 115 -9.82 -0.79 -2.22
C ILE A 115 -8.92 -0.27 -1.10
N GLY A 116 -7.60 -0.47 -1.22
CA GLY A 116 -6.65 -0.01 -0.22
C GLY A 116 -6.65 1.51 -0.03
N ALA A 117 -6.60 2.26 -1.12
CA ALA A 117 -6.60 3.72 -1.09
C ALA A 117 -7.93 4.27 -0.57
N PHE A 118 -9.04 3.69 -0.99
CA PHE A 118 -10.38 4.08 -0.55
C PHE A 118 -10.55 3.89 0.97
N VAL A 119 -10.21 2.71 1.49
CA VAL A 119 -10.32 2.42 2.93
C VAL A 119 -9.37 3.29 3.74
N TYR A 120 -8.12 3.49 3.26
CA TYR A 120 -7.16 4.35 3.93
C TYR A 120 -7.69 5.77 4.08
N ASN A 121 -8.09 6.40 2.98
CA ASN A 121 -8.53 7.79 2.99
C ASN A 121 -9.85 7.96 3.74
N THR A 122 -10.80 7.05 3.60
CA THR A 122 -12.04 7.07 4.39
C THR A 122 -11.73 7.03 5.89
N THR A 123 -10.82 6.15 6.32
CA THR A 123 -10.40 6.06 7.73
C THR A 123 -9.77 7.36 8.22
N VAL A 124 -8.85 7.93 7.44
CA VAL A 124 -8.20 9.22 7.76
C VAL A 124 -9.24 10.33 7.93
N TYR A 125 -10.21 10.40 7.04
CA TYR A 125 -11.26 11.43 7.11
C TYR A 125 -12.22 11.24 8.28
N VAL A 126 -12.57 10.00 8.61
CA VAL A 126 -13.37 9.71 9.82
C VAL A 126 -12.63 10.16 11.08
N ILE A 127 -11.33 9.88 11.17
CA ILE A 127 -10.51 10.31 12.32
C ILE A 127 -10.41 11.84 12.34
N ALA A 128 -10.16 12.48 11.20
CA ALA A 128 -10.09 13.93 11.09
C ALA A 128 -11.41 14.61 11.52
N PHE A 129 -12.56 14.05 11.12
CA PHE A 129 -13.87 14.54 11.54
C PHE A 129 -14.04 14.47 13.06
N ILE A 130 -13.70 13.32 13.67
CA ILE A 130 -13.78 13.14 15.13
C ILE A 130 -12.84 14.11 15.87
N SER A 131 -11.61 14.32 15.33
CA SER A 131 -10.59 15.15 15.97
C SER A 131 -10.89 16.65 15.85
N LEU A 132 -11.40 17.09 14.72
CA LEU A 132 -11.63 18.52 14.44
C LEU A 132 -13.04 18.98 14.80
N SER A 133 -13.98 18.06 15.01
CA SER A 133 -15.41 18.32 15.25
C SER A 133 -16.01 19.36 14.29
N SER A 134 -15.49 19.44 13.06
CA SER A 134 -15.82 20.44 12.07
C SER A 134 -16.56 19.85 10.87
N ALA A 135 -17.73 20.40 10.56
CA ALA A 135 -18.49 20.01 9.36
C ALA A 135 -17.74 20.33 8.04
N ALA A 136 -16.74 21.21 8.08
CA ALA A 136 -15.93 21.53 6.91
C ALA A 136 -15.22 20.31 6.31
N VAL A 137 -14.95 19.28 7.11
CA VAL A 137 -14.35 18.01 6.65
C VAL A 137 -15.26 17.34 5.62
N PHE A 138 -16.58 17.42 5.76
CA PHE A 138 -17.54 16.78 4.85
C PHE A 138 -17.52 17.35 3.42
N TYR A 139 -17.22 18.64 3.25
CA TYR A 139 -17.18 19.25 1.92
C TYR A 139 -16.10 18.65 1.02
N ASN A 140 -15.02 18.14 1.60
CA ASN A 140 -13.90 17.56 0.86
C ASN A 140 -14.05 16.05 0.60
N ILE A 141 -15.00 15.36 1.23
CA ILE A 141 -15.18 13.91 1.10
C ILE A 141 -15.31 13.46 -0.37
N PRO A 142 -16.20 14.05 -1.20
CA PRO A 142 -16.35 13.61 -2.59
C PRO A 142 -15.05 13.71 -3.37
N THR A 143 -14.31 14.79 -3.21
CA THR A 143 -13.01 15.02 -3.86
C THR A 143 -11.99 13.97 -3.43
N VAL A 144 -11.93 13.67 -2.14
CA VAL A 144 -10.97 12.70 -1.60
C VAL A 144 -11.29 11.27 -2.03
N LEU A 145 -12.56 10.90 -2.04
CA LEU A 145 -12.97 9.58 -2.53
C LEU A 145 -12.65 9.42 -4.02
N PHE A 146 -12.90 10.45 -4.83
CA PHE A 146 -12.51 10.44 -6.24
C PHE A 146 -10.99 10.29 -6.42
N LEU A 147 -10.20 11.09 -5.71
CA LEU A 147 -8.75 11.01 -5.73
C LEU A 147 -8.24 9.65 -5.23
N SER A 148 -8.92 9.04 -4.27
CA SER A 148 -8.57 7.70 -3.77
C SER A 148 -8.66 6.64 -4.87
N VAL A 149 -9.69 6.72 -5.72
CA VAL A 149 -9.82 5.81 -6.87
C VAL A 149 -8.67 6.02 -7.86
N LEU A 150 -8.34 7.27 -8.19
CA LEU A 150 -7.24 7.59 -9.10
C LEU A 150 -5.89 7.11 -8.54
N TYR A 151 -5.58 7.45 -7.30
CA TYR A 151 -4.31 7.05 -6.66
C TYR A 151 -4.21 5.54 -6.45
N GLY A 152 -5.32 4.90 -6.10
CA GLY A 152 -5.39 3.45 -6.01
C GLY A 152 -5.17 2.76 -7.35
N ALA A 153 -5.71 3.32 -8.43
CA ALA A 153 -5.48 2.82 -9.79
C ALA A 153 -4.02 2.98 -10.21
N ILE A 154 -3.40 4.14 -9.92
CA ILE A 154 -1.98 4.40 -10.21
C ILE A 154 -1.09 3.41 -9.45
N THR A 155 -1.25 3.29 -8.14
CA THR A 155 -0.42 2.40 -7.31
C THR A 155 -0.61 0.92 -7.66
N GLY A 156 -1.85 0.52 -7.99
CA GLY A 156 -2.15 -0.82 -8.49
C GLY A 156 -1.52 -1.10 -9.85
N SER A 157 -1.55 -0.12 -10.77
CA SER A 157 -0.89 -0.24 -12.09
C SER A 157 0.62 -0.34 -11.95
N LEU A 158 1.24 0.46 -11.07
CA LEU A 158 2.67 0.36 -10.78
C LEU A 158 3.03 -1.01 -10.20
N ALA A 159 2.22 -1.57 -9.29
CA ALA A 159 2.45 -2.89 -8.75
C ALA A 159 2.34 -3.98 -9.84
N PHE A 160 1.41 -3.85 -10.77
CA PHE A 160 1.31 -4.74 -11.93
C PHE A 160 2.55 -4.66 -12.82
N VAL A 161 3.04 -3.44 -13.11
CA VAL A 161 4.27 -3.22 -13.91
C VAL A 161 5.48 -3.87 -13.23
N LEU A 162 5.65 -3.68 -11.92
CA LEU A 162 6.75 -4.32 -11.16
C LEU A 162 6.68 -5.85 -11.25
N THR A 163 5.49 -6.42 -11.26
CA THR A 163 5.29 -7.86 -11.41
C THR A 163 5.61 -8.31 -12.82
N LYS A 164 5.07 -7.62 -13.84
CA LYS A 164 5.26 -7.96 -15.25
C LYS A 164 6.74 -7.96 -15.67
N TYR A 165 7.52 -7.00 -15.20
CA TYR A 165 8.95 -6.93 -15.51
C TYR A 165 9.83 -7.72 -14.55
N ASN A 166 9.25 -8.50 -13.64
CA ASN A 166 9.94 -9.34 -12.67
C ASN A 166 11.10 -8.64 -11.96
N VAL A 167 10.88 -7.36 -11.60
CA VAL A 167 11.92 -6.44 -11.09
C VAL A 167 12.67 -7.01 -9.90
N PHE A 168 12.02 -7.82 -9.07
CA PHE A 168 12.62 -8.42 -7.88
C PHE A 168 13.04 -9.88 -8.09
N ARG A 169 13.06 -10.39 -9.32
CA ARG A 169 13.47 -11.77 -9.66
C ARG A 169 12.87 -12.82 -8.71
N LEU A 170 11.60 -12.68 -8.41
CA LEU A 170 10.85 -13.72 -7.73
C LEU A 170 10.75 -14.88 -8.72
N GLY A 171 11.22 -16.07 -8.38
CA GLY A 171 11.34 -17.23 -9.27
C GLY A 171 10.02 -17.83 -9.77
N TYR A 172 9.04 -16.98 -10.08
CA TYR A 172 7.71 -17.36 -10.59
C TYR A 172 7.63 -17.48 -12.13
N GLY A 173 8.78 -17.36 -12.85
CA GLY A 173 8.78 -17.22 -14.31
C GLY A 173 8.91 -18.52 -15.10
N GLU A 174 9.23 -19.67 -14.52
CA GLU A 174 9.60 -20.84 -15.32
C GLU A 174 8.53 -21.95 -15.44
N GLU A 175 7.45 -21.88 -14.69
CA GLU A 175 6.42 -22.95 -14.71
C GLU A 175 5.25 -22.69 -15.66
N ASN A 176 5.03 -21.48 -16.13
CA ASN A 176 3.89 -21.17 -17.01
C ASN A 176 4.21 -21.13 -18.52
N GLU A 177 5.47 -21.30 -18.92
CA GLU A 177 5.84 -21.45 -20.34
C GLU A 177 5.87 -22.91 -20.83
N LYS A 178 5.54 -23.88 -19.98
CA LYS A 178 5.53 -25.31 -20.34
C LYS A 178 4.14 -25.96 -20.26
N LYS A 179 3.07 -25.20 -20.51
CA LYS A 179 1.76 -25.79 -20.76
C LYS A 179 1.13 -25.25 -22.02
#